data_f27b7e6d5824fdc3bb1105d65fcee474
#
_entry.id   f27b7e6d5824fdc3bb1105d65fcee474
#
_cell.length_a   1.000
_cell.length_b   1.000
_cell.length_c   1.000
_cell.angle_alpha   90.00
_cell.angle_beta   90.00
_cell.angle_gamma   90.00
#
_symmetry.space_group_name_H-M   'P 1'
#
loop_
_entity.id
_entity.type
_entity.pdbx_description
1 polymer ?
#
loop_
_entity_poly.entity_id
_entity_poly.type
_entity_poly.pdbx_seq_one_letter_code
_entity_poly.pdbx_strand_id
1 'polypeptide(L)'
;MIKIQNLKKIYNGTTVLDIENLDIAQGELVGLVGNNGAGKTTLLRLVLDLIKADDGFVESDGKKVNESEDWKTYTGSYIDGRFLVDFLTPEEYFSFIGDLYGIDDETMKERLAPFETFMHDEIMGTKKYLRDFSQGNRQKIGIIGAMIVNPKVLLLDEPFNYLDPSSQMNIARLIHQVCKEHGTTVIISSHNLNFVADISSRILLLEKGRLIKDLQNTDGAAIAELNEYFGIQAE
;
A
#
# COMPACT_ATOMS: atom_id res chain seq x y z
N MET A 1 -5.12 10.52 -11.60
CA MET A 1 -4.27 10.57 -10.39
C MET A 1 -2.98 9.79 -10.60
N ILE A 2 -2.98 8.47 -10.74
CA ILE A 2 -1.78 7.70 -11.14
C ILE A 2 -1.99 7.21 -12.56
N LYS A 3 -0.99 7.42 -13.42
CA LYS A 3 -1.02 6.97 -14.81
C LYS A 3 0.27 6.22 -15.13
N ILE A 4 0.12 5.08 -15.77
CA ILE A 4 1.23 4.21 -16.17
C ILE A 4 1.15 4.03 -17.68
N GLN A 5 2.27 4.23 -18.38
CA GLN A 5 2.34 4.06 -19.83
C GLN A 5 3.59 3.28 -20.22
N ASN A 6 3.39 2.19 -20.96
CA ASN A 6 4.44 1.32 -21.52
C ASN A 6 5.52 0.92 -20.50
N LEU A 7 5.10 0.78 -19.22
CA LEU A 7 6.01 0.59 -18.08
C LEU A 7 6.64 -0.81 -18.13
N LYS A 8 7.96 -0.84 -18.19
CA LYS A 8 8.70 -2.08 -18.27
C LYS A 8 9.84 -2.15 -17.27
N LYS A 9 10.01 -3.34 -16.66
CA LYS A 9 11.15 -3.64 -15.79
C LYS A 9 11.80 -4.96 -16.19
N ILE A 10 13.11 -4.94 -16.32
CA ILE A 10 13.92 -6.08 -16.74
C ILE A 10 14.99 -6.34 -15.69
N TYR A 11 15.15 -7.58 -15.24
CA TYR A 11 16.26 -8.00 -14.41
C TYR A 11 16.99 -9.17 -15.10
N ASN A 12 18.29 -9.03 -15.27
CA ASN A 12 19.15 -10.06 -15.89
C ASN A 12 18.59 -10.60 -17.24
N GLY A 13 18.08 -9.71 -18.08
CA GLY A 13 17.51 -10.06 -19.38
C GLY A 13 16.08 -10.63 -19.33
N THR A 14 15.50 -10.79 -18.13
CA THR A 14 14.12 -11.27 -17.95
C THR A 14 13.21 -10.11 -17.65
N THR A 15 12.14 -9.96 -18.45
CA THR A 15 11.08 -8.97 -18.17
C THR A 15 10.25 -9.43 -16.99
N VAL A 16 10.27 -8.65 -15.90
CA VAL A 16 9.52 -8.95 -14.65
C VAL A 16 8.27 -8.09 -14.50
N LEU A 17 8.17 -7.02 -15.30
CA LEU A 17 6.96 -6.20 -15.41
C LEU A 17 6.84 -5.64 -16.82
N ASP A 18 5.63 -5.69 -17.39
CA ASP A 18 5.29 -5.16 -18.72
C ASP A 18 3.81 -4.75 -18.70
N ILE A 19 3.56 -3.48 -18.40
CA ILE A 19 2.21 -2.90 -18.32
C ILE A 19 2.09 -1.81 -19.38
N GLU A 20 1.23 -2.04 -20.36
CA GLU A 20 1.04 -1.13 -21.48
C GLU A 20 0.37 0.18 -21.04
N ASN A 21 -0.78 0.05 -20.40
CA ASN A 21 -1.54 1.20 -19.88
C ASN A 21 -2.26 0.83 -18.58
N LEU A 22 -2.26 1.73 -17.62
CA LEU A 22 -3.07 1.65 -16.42
C LEU A 22 -3.32 3.06 -15.88
N ASP A 23 -4.58 3.42 -15.73
CA ASP A 23 -5.02 4.67 -15.12
C ASP A 23 -5.77 4.35 -13.82
N ILE A 24 -5.37 5.00 -12.72
CA ILE A 24 -6.04 4.91 -11.41
C ILE A 24 -6.56 6.29 -11.06
N ALA A 25 -7.87 6.42 -10.90
CA ALA A 25 -8.51 7.68 -10.58
C ALA A 25 -8.29 8.09 -9.11
N GLN A 26 -8.55 9.34 -8.82
CA GLN A 26 -8.50 9.84 -7.45
C GLN A 26 -9.61 9.18 -6.61
N GLY A 27 -9.28 8.79 -5.38
CA GLY A 27 -10.24 8.19 -4.45
C GLY A 27 -10.61 6.74 -4.76
N GLU A 28 -9.95 6.08 -5.70
CA GLU A 28 -10.11 4.63 -5.90
C GLU A 28 -9.38 3.84 -4.82
N LEU A 29 -10.00 2.75 -4.33
CA LEU A 29 -9.36 1.72 -3.54
C LEU A 29 -9.13 0.50 -4.43
N VAL A 30 -7.88 0.33 -4.84
CA VAL A 30 -7.45 -0.67 -5.82
C VAL A 30 -6.75 -1.83 -5.13
N GLY A 31 -7.26 -3.03 -5.33
CA GLY A 31 -6.61 -4.27 -4.94
C GLY A 31 -5.72 -4.81 -6.06
N LEU A 32 -4.42 -4.89 -5.81
CA LEU A 32 -3.45 -5.50 -6.72
C LEU A 32 -3.19 -6.94 -6.31
N VAL A 33 -3.77 -7.89 -7.01
CA VAL A 33 -3.71 -9.32 -6.66
C VAL A 33 -2.85 -10.10 -7.63
N GLY A 34 -2.34 -11.24 -7.18
CA GLY A 34 -1.50 -12.14 -7.97
C GLY A 34 -0.60 -13.00 -7.10
N ASN A 35 -0.12 -14.10 -7.64
CA ASN A 35 0.78 -15.01 -6.93
C ASN A 35 2.10 -14.35 -6.53
N ASN A 36 2.85 -14.99 -5.63
CA ASN A 36 4.21 -14.56 -5.31
C ASN A 36 5.08 -14.56 -6.59
N GLY A 37 5.82 -13.47 -6.80
CA GLY A 37 6.59 -13.27 -8.02
C GLY A 37 5.80 -12.73 -9.22
N ALA A 38 4.50 -12.42 -9.09
CA ALA A 38 3.70 -11.83 -10.17
C ALA A 38 4.15 -10.43 -10.61
N GLY A 39 4.93 -9.71 -9.77
CA GLY A 39 5.42 -8.37 -10.08
C GLY A 39 4.78 -7.25 -9.22
N LYS A 40 3.92 -7.58 -8.24
CA LYS A 40 3.19 -6.62 -7.42
C LYS A 40 4.11 -5.60 -6.73
N THR A 41 5.07 -6.07 -5.94
CA THR A 41 6.07 -5.22 -5.26
C THR A 41 6.92 -4.43 -6.25
N THR A 42 7.23 -5.01 -7.42
CA THR A 42 7.99 -4.32 -8.47
C THR A 42 7.19 -3.14 -9.02
N LEU A 43 5.90 -3.33 -9.26
CA LEU A 43 5.01 -2.25 -9.70
C LEU A 43 4.94 -1.13 -8.66
N LEU A 44 4.71 -1.47 -7.38
CA LEU A 44 4.65 -0.46 -6.30
C LEU A 44 5.97 0.30 -6.17
N ARG A 45 7.12 -0.37 -6.29
CA ARG A 45 8.45 0.27 -6.26
C ARG A 45 8.68 1.21 -7.45
N LEU A 46 8.16 0.89 -8.63
CA LEU A 46 8.22 1.77 -9.81
C LEU A 46 7.32 3.00 -9.62
N VAL A 47 6.13 2.82 -9.06
CA VAL A 47 5.22 3.94 -8.73
C VAL A 47 5.84 4.90 -7.72
N LEU A 48 6.67 4.39 -6.81
CA LEU A 48 7.40 5.17 -5.79
C LEU A 48 8.80 5.60 -6.26
N ASP A 49 9.16 5.41 -7.52
CA ASP A 49 10.51 5.69 -8.05
C ASP A 49 11.66 5.12 -7.19
N LEU A 50 11.39 4.03 -6.45
CA LEU A 50 12.40 3.32 -5.66
C LEU A 50 13.33 2.46 -6.53
N ILE A 51 12.90 2.14 -7.74
CA ILE A 51 13.67 1.46 -8.80
C ILE A 51 13.38 2.12 -10.13
N LYS A 52 14.40 2.20 -10.98
CA LYS A 52 14.28 2.81 -12.30
C LYS A 52 13.55 1.88 -13.28
N ALA A 53 12.59 2.42 -14.03
CA ALA A 53 12.01 1.73 -15.19
C ALA A 53 13.04 1.54 -16.30
N ASP A 54 12.91 0.44 -17.05
CA ASP A 54 13.74 0.21 -18.25
C ASP A 54 13.07 0.79 -19.50
N ASP A 55 11.72 0.92 -19.48
CA ASP A 55 10.96 1.62 -20.52
C ASP A 55 9.68 2.18 -19.89
N GLY A 56 9.05 3.15 -20.57
CA GLY A 56 7.83 3.79 -20.12
C GLY A 56 8.01 4.69 -18.89
N PHE A 57 6.88 5.04 -18.26
CA PHE A 57 6.89 5.94 -17.10
C PHE A 57 5.64 5.78 -16.24
N VAL A 58 5.74 6.32 -15.03
CA VAL A 58 4.63 6.53 -14.11
C VAL A 58 4.45 8.03 -13.90
N GLU A 59 3.20 8.49 -13.97
CA GLU A 59 2.81 9.85 -13.56
C GLU A 59 1.98 9.77 -12.28
N SER A 60 2.21 10.72 -11.38
CA SER A 60 1.37 11.01 -10.24
C SER A 60 0.93 12.46 -10.35
N ASP A 61 -0.37 12.69 -10.39
CA ASP A 61 -0.99 14.02 -10.53
C ASP A 61 -0.47 14.81 -11.75
N GLY A 62 -0.27 14.10 -12.87
CA GLY A 62 0.18 14.68 -14.16
C GLY A 62 1.66 14.98 -14.26
N LYS A 63 2.47 14.56 -13.28
CA LYS A 63 3.94 14.70 -13.30
C LYS A 63 4.58 13.32 -13.22
N LYS A 64 5.61 13.11 -14.03
CA LYS A 64 6.38 11.87 -13.96
C LYS A 64 7.13 11.77 -12.63
N VAL A 65 7.00 10.63 -11.97
CA VAL A 65 7.59 10.40 -10.65
C VAL A 65 9.12 10.44 -10.63
N ASN A 66 9.76 10.11 -11.75
CA ASN A 66 11.21 10.16 -11.91
C ASN A 66 11.76 11.53 -12.35
N GLU A 67 10.89 12.51 -12.62
CA GLU A 67 11.27 13.86 -13.03
C GLU A 67 10.86 14.93 -12.00
N SER A 68 10.05 14.57 -10.98
CA SER A 68 9.57 15.46 -9.92
C SER A 68 9.56 14.75 -8.58
N GLU A 69 9.82 15.49 -7.50
CA GLU A 69 9.71 15.01 -6.12
C GLU A 69 8.40 15.41 -5.43
N ASP A 70 7.53 16.14 -6.13
CA ASP A 70 6.29 16.69 -5.55
C ASP A 70 5.38 15.59 -4.99
N TRP A 71 5.34 14.42 -5.65
CA TRP A 71 4.55 13.27 -5.22
C TRP A 71 4.93 12.74 -3.83
N LYS A 72 6.16 12.95 -3.38
CA LYS A 72 6.62 12.54 -2.05
C LYS A 72 5.88 13.26 -0.92
N THR A 73 5.46 14.50 -1.16
CA THR A 73 4.78 15.34 -0.15
C THR A 73 3.35 14.89 0.16
N TYR A 74 2.73 14.12 -0.72
CA TYR A 74 1.35 13.67 -0.59
C TYR A 74 1.17 12.16 -0.70
N THR A 75 2.25 11.39 -0.71
CA THR A 75 2.21 9.93 -0.82
C THR A 75 2.69 9.29 0.46
N GLY A 76 1.84 8.46 1.07
CA GLY A 76 2.22 7.54 2.13
C GLY A 76 2.47 6.15 1.57
N SER A 77 3.46 5.44 2.08
CA SER A 77 3.73 4.09 1.61
C SER A 77 4.33 3.19 2.68
N TYR A 78 3.93 1.93 2.65
CA TYR A 78 4.58 0.85 3.40
C TYR A 78 4.79 -0.33 2.47
N ILE A 79 6.05 -0.53 2.05
CA ILE A 79 6.43 -1.58 1.09
C ILE A 79 7.14 -2.73 1.79
N ASP A 80 7.95 -2.42 2.80
CA ASP A 80 8.78 -3.42 3.47
C ASP A 80 9.22 -2.89 4.84
N GLY A 81 9.19 -3.74 5.86
CA GLY A 81 9.66 -3.41 7.20
C GLY A 81 11.13 -3.03 7.29
N ARG A 82 11.94 -3.33 6.26
CA ARG A 82 13.35 -2.90 6.17
C ARG A 82 13.53 -1.40 5.98
N PHE A 83 12.49 -0.68 5.59
CA PHE A 83 12.52 0.78 5.46
C PHE A 83 12.20 1.50 6.79
N LEU A 84 11.85 0.77 7.84
CA LEU A 84 11.68 1.36 9.16
C LEU A 84 13.04 1.74 9.77
N VAL A 85 13.07 2.83 10.52
CA VAL A 85 14.28 3.29 11.20
C VAL A 85 14.45 2.49 12.50
N ASP A 86 15.12 1.39 12.43
CA ASP A 86 15.19 0.31 13.41
C ASP A 86 15.65 0.74 14.84
N PHE A 87 16.38 1.83 14.96
CA PHE A 87 16.93 2.35 16.22
C PHE A 87 16.08 3.47 16.87
N LEU A 88 14.91 3.77 16.33
CA LEU A 88 13.93 4.66 16.93
C LEU A 88 12.91 3.87 17.75
N THR A 89 12.35 4.50 18.79
CA THR A 89 11.12 4.05 19.44
C THR A 89 9.91 4.41 18.55
N PRO A 90 8.71 3.85 18.77
CA PRO A 90 7.52 4.24 18.01
C PRO A 90 7.23 5.74 18.10
N GLU A 91 7.36 6.33 19.29
CA GLU A 91 7.15 7.76 19.51
C GLU A 91 8.14 8.61 18.70
N GLU A 92 9.43 8.25 18.75
CA GLU A 92 10.48 8.93 17.98
C GLU A 92 10.25 8.76 16.48
N TYR A 93 9.79 7.59 16.03
CA TYR A 93 9.48 7.32 14.62
C TYR A 93 8.32 8.16 14.11
N PHE A 94 7.23 8.25 14.87
CA PHE A 94 6.08 9.08 14.48
C PHE A 94 6.41 10.57 14.55
N SER A 95 7.19 11.02 15.54
CA SER A 95 7.70 12.40 15.61
C SER A 95 8.60 12.71 14.41
N PHE A 96 9.50 11.81 14.05
CA PHE A 96 10.37 11.96 12.87
C PHE A 96 9.55 12.10 11.56
N ILE A 97 8.48 11.30 11.40
CA ILE A 97 7.56 11.48 10.27
C ILE A 97 6.87 12.85 10.34
N GLY A 98 6.42 13.25 11.52
CA GLY A 98 5.82 14.57 11.74
C GLY A 98 6.72 15.71 11.29
N ASP A 99 7.99 15.68 11.70
CA ASP A 99 8.98 16.67 11.29
C ASP A 99 9.16 16.74 9.76
N LEU A 100 9.22 15.57 9.10
CA LEU A 100 9.37 15.50 7.65
C LEU A 100 8.18 16.10 6.88
N TYR A 101 6.97 16.00 7.43
CA TYR A 101 5.74 16.49 6.81
C TYR A 101 5.24 17.80 7.41
N GLY A 102 5.98 18.41 8.33
CA GLY A 102 5.60 19.66 9.00
C GLY A 102 4.34 19.54 9.87
N ILE A 103 4.15 18.39 10.51
CA ILE A 103 3.04 18.08 11.41
C ILE A 103 3.50 18.38 12.84
N ASP A 104 2.80 19.27 13.53
CA ASP A 104 3.09 19.57 14.92
C ASP A 104 2.60 18.46 15.89
N ASP A 105 3.08 18.51 17.14
CA ASP A 105 2.81 17.48 18.15
C ASP A 105 1.31 17.35 18.49
N GLU A 106 0.53 18.42 18.45
CA GLU A 106 -0.89 18.41 18.75
C GLU A 106 -1.64 17.70 17.62
N THR A 107 -1.39 18.12 16.38
CA THR A 107 -1.92 17.46 15.16
C THR A 107 -1.48 15.99 15.09
N MET A 108 -0.24 15.67 15.48
CA MET A 108 0.24 14.29 15.50
C MET A 108 -0.57 13.41 16.47
N LYS A 109 -0.86 13.89 17.67
CA LYS A 109 -1.71 13.18 18.64
C LYS A 109 -3.12 12.93 18.09
N GLU A 110 -3.72 13.94 17.47
CA GLU A 110 -5.05 13.80 16.84
C GLU A 110 -5.04 12.75 15.74
N ARG A 111 -3.99 12.73 14.90
CA ARG A 111 -3.86 11.76 13.81
C ARG A 111 -3.54 10.35 14.27
N LEU A 112 -2.90 10.18 15.43
CA LEU A 112 -2.63 8.87 16.03
C LEU A 112 -3.85 8.28 16.75
N ALA A 113 -4.77 9.09 17.26
CA ALA A 113 -5.92 8.64 18.03
C ALA A 113 -6.77 7.55 17.34
N PRO A 114 -7.07 7.58 16.03
CA PRO A 114 -7.81 6.52 15.35
C PRO A 114 -7.11 5.15 15.35
N PHE A 115 -5.80 5.13 15.60
CA PHE A 115 -4.99 3.90 15.59
C PHE A 115 -4.79 3.28 16.98
N GLU A 116 -5.27 3.88 18.08
CA GLU A 116 -5.09 3.37 19.44
C GLU A 116 -5.53 1.91 19.57
N THR A 117 -6.75 1.58 19.11
CA THR A 117 -7.26 0.20 19.12
C THR A 117 -6.39 -0.74 18.29
N PHE A 118 -5.82 -0.27 17.18
CA PHE A 118 -4.95 -1.07 16.32
C PHE A 118 -3.59 -1.33 16.95
N MET A 119 -3.09 -0.42 17.80
CA MET A 119 -1.83 -0.55 18.53
C MET A 119 -1.93 -1.46 19.76
N HIS A 120 -3.12 -1.67 20.35
CA HIS A 120 -3.40 -2.58 21.48
C HIS A 120 -2.51 -2.41 22.71
N ASP A 121 -2.15 -1.21 23.11
CA ASP A 121 -1.22 -0.92 24.23
C ASP A 121 0.15 -1.63 24.15
N GLU A 122 0.45 -2.28 23.01
CA GLU A 122 1.68 -3.04 22.82
C GLU A 122 2.80 -2.23 22.16
N ILE A 123 2.48 -1.07 21.60
CA ILE A 123 3.39 -0.28 20.78
C ILE A 123 3.86 0.96 21.52
N MET A 124 2.92 1.84 21.88
CA MET A 124 3.25 3.11 22.55
C MET A 124 3.64 2.90 24.01
N GLY A 125 4.53 3.76 24.54
CA GLY A 125 4.96 3.74 25.94
C GLY A 125 5.90 2.59 26.31
N THR A 126 6.27 1.71 25.39
CA THR A 126 7.07 0.52 25.70
C THR A 126 8.57 0.79 25.83
N LYS A 127 9.08 1.93 25.35
CA LYS A 127 10.50 2.30 25.29
C LYS A 127 11.37 1.30 24.51
N LYS A 128 10.78 0.44 23.69
CA LYS A 128 11.49 -0.50 22.82
C LYS A 128 11.87 0.19 21.50
N TYR A 129 13.01 -0.19 20.95
CA TYR A 129 13.35 0.18 19.58
C TYR A 129 12.53 -0.63 18.55
N LEU A 130 12.30 -0.07 17.37
CA LEU A 130 11.51 -0.74 16.32
C LEU A 130 12.02 -2.13 15.98
N ARG A 131 13.35 -2.34 16.00
CA ARG A 131 13.97 -3.67 15.77
C ARG A 131 13.60 -4.73 16.80
N ASP A 132 13.17 -4.33 17.99
CA ASP A 132 12.87 -5.24 19.11
C ASP A 132 11.39 -5.66 19.16
N PHE A 133 10.57 -5.14 18.22
CA PHE A 133 9.18 -5.53 18.08
C PHE A 133 9.02 -6.79 17.22
N SER A 134 7.90 -7.50 17.43
CA SER A 134 7.45 -8.57 16.55
C SER A 134 7.23 -8.05 15.11
N GLN A 135 7.28 -8.95 14.13
CA GLN A 135 6.99 -8.56 12.74
C GLN A 135 5.59 -7.93 12.59
N GLY A 136 4.58 -8.45 13.31
CA GLY A 136 3.23 -7.88 13.31
C GLY A 136 3.19 -6.46 13.85
N ASN A 137 3.86 -6.17 14.97
CA ASN A 137 3.90 -4.81 15.52
C ASN A 137 4.73 -3.87 14.64
N ARG A 138 5.83 -4.34 14.03
CA ARG A 138 6.58 -3.57 13.02
C ARG A 138 5.69 -3.23 11.81
N GLN A 139 4.89 -4.20 11.35
CA GLN A 139 3.90 -4.00 10.29
C GLN A 139 2.90 -2.91 10.66
N LYS A 140 2.30 -2.99 11.86
CA LYS A 140 1.38 -1.98 12.39
C LYS A 140 2.02 -0.59 12.38
N ILE A 141 3.21 -0.44 12.95
CA ILE A 141 3.94 0.84 13.03
C ILE A 141 4.19 1.43 11.65
N GLY A 142 4.66 0.61 10.70
CA GLY A 142 4.93 1.07 9.34
C GLY A 142 3.69 1.52 8.58
N ILE A 143 2.58 0.78 8.72
CA ILE A 143 1.29 1.14 8.11
C ILE A 143 0.75 2.44 8.72
N ILE A 144 0.79 2.58 10.05
CA ILE A 144 0.40 3.81 10.74
C ILE A 144 1.24 4.98 10.22
N GLY A 145 2.57 4.82 10.15
CA GLY A 145 3.47 5.84 9.62
C GLY A 145 3.13 6.30 8.21
N ALA A 146 2.67 5.38 7.35
CA ALA A 146 2.22 5.71 6.01
C ALA A 146 0.87 6.46 5.98
N MET A 147 0.02 6.25 6.98
CA MET A 147 -1.35 6.80 7.02
C MET A 147 -1.46 8.13 7.78
N ILE A 148 -0.66 8.34 8.83
CA ILE A 148 -0.76 9.54 9.70
C ILE A 148 -0.46 10.85 8.98
N VAL A 149 0.20 10.81 7.83
CA VAL A 149 0.48 11.99 7.00
C VAL A 149 -0.74 12.49 6.22
N ASN A 150 -1.90 11.80 6.32
CA ASN A 150 -3.11 12.06 5.54
C ASN A 150 -2.81 12.14 4.03
N PRO A 151 -2.29 11.06 3.45
CA PRO A 151 -1.79 11.08 2.09
C PRO A 151 -2.94 11.18 1.07
N LYS A 152 -2.67 11.81 -0.10
CA LYS A 152 -3.56 11.73 -1.27
C LYS A 152 -3.43 10.37 -1.98
N VAL A 153 -2.25 9.75 -1.88
CA VAL A 153 -1.94 8.43 -2.42
C VAL A 153 -1.36 7.57 -1.31
N LEU A 154 -1.92 6.39 -1.09
CA LEU A 154 -1.45 5.41 -0.12
C LEU A 154 -1.13 4.09 -0.82
N LEU A 155 0.11 3.62 -0.66
CA LEU A 155 0.61 2.39 -1.27
C LEU A 155 1.00 1.41 -0.17
N LEU A 156 0.34 0.24 -0.13
CA LEU A 156 0.59 -0.78 0.89
C LEU A 156 0.90 -2.13 0.24
N ASP A 157 2.10 -2.65 0.49
CA ASP A 157 2.50 -3.97 0.00
C ASP A 157 2.25 -5.03 1.07
N GLU A 158 1.34 -5.96 0.78
CA GLU A 158 0.94 -7.07 1.66
C GLU A 158 0.62 -6.61 3.11
N PRO A 159 -0.24 -5.58 3.33
CA PRO A 159 -0.43 -4.97 4.66
C PRO A 159 -1.05 -5.89 5.70
N PHE A 160 -1.65 -7.00 5.30
CA PHE A 160 -2.33 -7.95 6.18
C PHE A 160 -1.42 -9.07 6.69
N ASN A 161 -0.20 -9.19 6.14
CA ASN A 161 0.75 -10.21 6.57
C ASN A 161 1.18 -9.99 8.02
N TYR A 162 1.45 -11.08 8.74
CA TYR A 162 1.90 -11.09 10.14
C TYR A 162 0.91 -10.50 11.15
N LEU A 163 -0.29 -10.13 10.73
CA LEU A 163 -1.34 -9.61 11.59
C LEU A 163 -2.32 -10.73 11.99
N ASP A 164 -2.76 -10.70 13.23
CA ASP A 164 -3.86 -11.52 13.69
C ASP A 164 -5.20 -11.09 13.04
N PRO A 165 -6.24 -11.94 13.04
CA PRO A 165 -7.49 -11.64 12.36
C PRO A 165 -8.15 -10.34 12.82
N SER A 166 -8.07 -10.00 14.10
CA SER A 166 -8.65 -8.76 14.62
C SER A 166 -7.92 -7.53 14.12
N SER A 167 -6.60 -7.59 14.07
CA SER A 167 -5.74 -6.54 13.50
C SER A 167 -5.95 -6.39 11.99
N GLN A 168 -6.16 -7.49 11.25
CA GLN A 168 -6.49 -7.43 9.82
C GLN A 168 -7.82 -6.71 9.57
N MET A 169 -8.85 -7.00 10.36
CA MET A 169 -10.15 -6.30 10.26
C MET A 169 -10.02 -4.82 10.61
N ASN A 170 -9.25 -4.48 11.64
CA ASN A 170 -9.04 -3.09 12.04
C ASN A 170 -8.33 -2.29 10.94
N ILE A 171 -7.25 -2.82 10.37
CA ILE A 171 -6.54 -2.11 9.30
C ILE A 171 -7.38 -1.98 8.03
N ALA A 172 -8.16 -3.01 7.67
CA ALA A 172 -9.09 -2.94 6.55
C ALA A 172 -10.11 -1.80 6.71
N ARG A 173 -10.69 -1.67 7.92
CA ARG A 173 -11.60 -0.56 8.25
C ARG A 173 -10.92 0.81 8.16
N LEU A 174 -9.71 0.94 8.70
CA LEU A 174 -8.94 2.20 8.64
C LEU A 174 -8.59 2.58 7.20
N ILE A 175 -8.18 1.64 6.37
CA ILE A 175 -7.90 1.86 4.94
C ILE A 175 -9.15 2.35 4.21
N HIS A 176 -10.28 1.67 4.44
CA HIS A 176 -11.56 2.07 3.84
C HIS A 176 -11.99 3.48 4.30
N GLN A 177 -11.81 3.79 5.59
CA GLN A 177 -12.12 5.09 6.16
C GLN A 177 -11.28 6.20 5.51
N VAL A 178 -9.96 6.03 5.39
CA VAL A 178 -9.06 7.02 4.77
C VAL A 178 -9.43 7.24 3.30
N CYS A 179 -9.75 6.18 2.55
CA CYS A 179 -10.21 6.30 1.18
C CYS A 179 -11.52 7.10 1.09
N LYS A 180 -12.52 6.75 1.91
CA LYS A 180 -13.87 7.32 1.83
C LYS A 180 -13.96 8.75 2.38
N GLU A 181 -13.30 9.03 3.51
CA GLU A 181 -13.43 10.32 4.22
C GLU A 181 -12.46 11.37 3.68
N HIS A 182 -11.25 10.97 3.27
CA HIS A 182 -10.23 11.89 2.79
C HIS A 182 -10.06 11.87 1.27
N GLY A 183 -10.75 10.98 0.55
CA GLY A 183 -10.60 10.83 -0.90
C GLY A 183 -9.21 10.33 -1.30
N THR A 184 -8.53 9.61 -0.39
CA THR A 184 -7.22 9.03 -0.65
C THR A 184 -7.31 7.94 -1.71
N THR A 185 -6.46 7.99 -2.71
CA THR A 185 -6.28 6.89 -3.67
C THR A 185 -5.41 5.83 -3.03
N VAL A 186 -5.92 4.61 -2.92
CA VAL A 186 -5.24 3.53 -2.22
C VAL A 186 -4.92 2.39 -3.16
N ILE A 187 -3.69 1.88 -3.14
CA ILE A 187 -3.30 0.64 -3.81
C ILE A 187 -2.78 -0.32 -2.77
N ILE A 188 -3.43 -1.48 -2.68
CA ILE A 188 -3.06 -2.55 -1.75
C ILE A 188 -2.67 -3.77 -2.55
N SER A 189 -1.45 -4.26 -2.36
CA SER A 189 -1.10 -5.58 -2.88
C SER A 189 -1.48 -6.68 -1.90
N SER A 190 -1.94 -7.82 -2.42
CA SER A 190 -2.10 -9.04 -1.64
C SER A 190 -2.11 -10.30 -2.51
N HIS A 191 -1.75 -11.41 -1.90
CA HIS A 191 -1.98 -12.74 -2.47
C HIS A 191 -3.28 -13.38 -1.93
N ASN A 192 -3.94 -12.77 -0.94
CA ASN A 192 -5.24 -13.20 -0.42
C ASN A 192 -6.38 -12.45 -1.13
N LEU A 193 -7.00 -13.15 -2.08
CA LEU A 193 -8.05 -12.60 -2.94
C LEU A 193 -9.27 -12.14 -2.16
N ASN A 194 -9.77 -12.98 -1.25
CA ASN A 194 -11.01 -12.70 -0.55
C ASN A 194 -10.91 -11.41 0.26
N PHE A 195 -9.79 -11.25 0.98
CA PHE A 195 -9.59 -10.08 1.83
C PHE A 195 -9.51 -8.77 1.04
N VAL A 196 -8.83 -8.81 -0.10
CA VAL A 196 -8.70 -7.61 -0.95
C VAL A 196 -10.01 -7.30 -1.67
N ALA A 197 -10.74 -8.34 -2.10
CA ALA A 197 -12.02 -8.15 -2.77
C ALA A 197 -13.09 -7.57 -1.85
N ASP A 198 -13.04 -7.89 -0.54
CA ASP A 198 -14.01 -7.35 0.44
C ASP A 198 -13.89 -5.84 0.64
N ILE A 199 -12.70 -5.27 0.41
CA ILE A 199 -12.45 -3.85 0.71
C ILE A 199 -12.21 -2.99 -0.53
N SER A 200 -11.85 -3.58 -1.67
CA SER A 200 -11.44 -2.84 -2.87
C SER A 200 -12.61 -2.57 -3.81
N SER A 201 -12.68 -1.36 -4.36
CA SER A 201 -13.66 -1.00 -5.40
C SER A 201 -13.26 -1.46 -6.80
N ARG A 202 -11.98 -1.77 -7.00
CA ARG A 202 -11.40 -2.25 -8.26
C ARG A 202 -10.28 -3.23 -7.99
N ILE A 203 -10.19 -4.29 -8.77
CA ILE A 203 -9.19 -5.33 -8.62
C ILE A 203 -8.38 -5.50 -9.89
N LEU A 204 -7.07 -5.40 -9.74
CA LEU A 204 -6.09 -5.61 -10.78
C LEU A 204 -5.40 -6.95 -10.57
N LEU A 205 -5.58 -7.88 -11.50
CA LEU A 205 -4.89 -9.18 -11.46
C LEU A 205 -3.59 -9.11 -12.25
N LEU A 206 -2.49 -9.31 -11.55
CA LEU A 206 -1.16 -9.34 -12.12
C LEU A 206 -0.63 -10.77 -12.20
N GLU A 207 -0.18 -11.20 -13.35
CA GLU A 207 0.50 -12.49 -13.56
C GLU A 207 1.73 -12.31 -14.44
N LYS A 208 2.86 -12.86 -13.99
CA LYS A 208 4.15 -12.81 -14.74
C LYS A 208 4.49 -11.43 -15.28
N GLY A 209 4.24 -10.40 -14.47
CA GLY A 209 4.51 -9.01 -14.80
C GLY A 209 3.48 -8.34 -15.71
N ARG A 210 2.40 -8.98 -16.07
CA ARG A 210 1.35 -8.43 -16.94
C ARG A 210 0.04 -8.26 -16.21
N LEU A 211 -0.68 -7.21 -16.55
CA LEU A 211 -2.05 -7.00 -16.10
C LEU A 211 -2.98 -7.91 -16.92
N ILE A 212 -3.54 -8.93 -16.28
CA ILE A 212 -4.39 -9.94 -16.92
C ILE A 212 -5.86 -9.57 -16.84
N LYS A 213 -6.28 -9.00 -15.71
CA LYS A 213 -7.64 -8.54 -15.47
C LYS A 213 -7.63 -7.17 -14.79
N ASP A 214 -8.64 -6.39 -15.12
CA ASP A 214 -8.94 -5.10 -14.51
C ASP A 214 -10.46 -5.07 -14.28
N LEU A 215 -10.88 -5.32 -13.04
CA LEU A 215 -12.26 -5.61 -12.71
C LEU A 215 -12.80 -4.54 -11.75
N GLN A 216 -13.94 -3.96 -12.11
CA GLN A 216 -14.72 -3.19 -11.16
C GLN A 216 -15.36 -4.17 -10.16
N ASN A 217 -15.20 -3.88 -8.87
CA ASN A 217 -15.68 -4.74 -7.80
C ASN A 217 -16.88 -4.10 -7.10
N THR A 218 -18.02 -4.16 -7.75
CA THR A 218 -19.29 -3.74 -7.14
C THR A 218 -19.92 -4.95 -6.45
N ASP A 219 -20.17 -4.83 -5.15
CA ASP A 219 -20.82 -5.87 -4.33
C ASP A 219 -20.13 -7.25 -4.38
N GLY A 220 -18.79 -7.27 -4.54
CA GLY A 220 -18.02 -8.51 -4.57
C GLY A 220 -18.09 -9.30 -5.89
N ALA A 221 -18.59 -8.71 -6.95
CA ALA A 221 -18.76 -9.38 -8.24
C ALA A 221 -17.43 -9.90 -8.84
N ALA A 222 -16.32 -9.21 -8.56
CA ALA A 222 -15.00 -9.61 -9.04
C ALA A 222 -14.49 -10.93 -8.42
N ILE A 223 -14.96 -11.30 -7.22
CA ILE A 223 -14.52 -12.54 -6.55
C ILE A 223 -14.83 -13.78 -7.39
N ALA A 224 -16.05 -13.86 -7.94
CA ALA A 224 -16.47 -15.02 -8.72
C ALA A 224 -15.56 -15.24 -9.95
N GLU A 225 -15.25 -14.15 -10.67
CA GLU A 225 -14.38 -14.20 -11.85
C GLU A 225 -12.92 -14.54 -11.49
N LEU A 226 -12.43 -14.07 -10.35
CA LEU A 226 -11.10 -14.38 -9.87
C LEU A 226 -10.99 -15.83 -9.38
N ASN A 227 -12.00 -16.34 -8.67
CA ASN A 227 -12.06 -17.74 -8.25
C ASN A 227 -12.07 -18.69 -9.44
N GLU A 228 -12.85 -18.39 -10.50
CA GLU A 228 -12.83 -19.15 -11.75
C GLU A 228 -11.43 -19.16 -12.37
N TYR A 229 -10.78 -17.99 -12.44
CA TYR A 229 -9.42 -17.85 -12.98
C TYR A 229 -8.39 -18.70 -12.22
N PHE A 230 -8.45 -18.70 -10.88
CA PHE A 230 -7.53 -19.49 -10.04
C PHE A 230 -7.95 -20.95 -9.86
N GLY A 231 -9.07 -21.40 -10.46
CA GLY A 231 -9.60 -22.76 -10.32
C GLY A 231 -10.07 -23.08 -8.88
N ILE A 232 -10.42 -22.05 -8.10
CA ILE A 232 -10.97 -22.20 -6.76
C ILE A 232 -12.48 -22.42 -6.91
N GLN A 233 -12.95 -23.67 -6.66
CA GLN A 233 -14.40 -23.93 -6.64
C GLN A 233 -15.02 -23.23 -5.44
N ALA A 234 -16.12 -22.48 -5.67
CA ALA A 234 -16.93 -21.97 -4.57
C ALA A 234 -17.55 -23.17 -3.82
N GLU A 235 -17.23 -23.31 -2.54
CA GLU A 235 -17.91 -24.24 -1.63
C GLU A 235 -19.34 -23.78 -1.31
#